data_6743d024fdcd9687f271958086616247
#
_entry.id   6743d024fdcd9687f271958086616247
#
_cell.length_a   1.000
_cell.length_b   1.000
_cell.length_c   1.000
_cell.angle_alpha   90.00
_cell.angle_beta   90.00
_cell.angle_gamma   90.00
#
_symmetry.space_group_name_H-M   'P 1'
#
loop_
_entity.id
_entity.type
_entity.pdbx_description
1 polymer ?
#
loop_
_entity_poly.entity_id
_entity_poly.type
_entity_poly.pdbx_seq_one_letter_code
_entity_poly.pdbx_strand_id
1 'polypeptide(L)'
;MIENKIKKILKEKIKDSKVFIQDMTRNDNHFNVIIISSIFEGLSLIEQHKLIYNVLNNMVTKDIHALQLKTITWKQWKKEN
;
A
#
# COMPACT_ATOMS: atom_id res chain seq x y z
N MET A 1 -1.03 -2.34 16.56
CA MET A 1 -0.39 -3.30 15.65
C MET A 1 0.07 -2.60 14.39
N ILE A 2 1.20 -3.02 13.85
CA ILE A 2 1.80 -2.36 12.67
C ILE A 2 0.87 -2.40 11.47
N GLU A 3 0.17 -3.51 11.30
CA GLU A 3 -0.79 -3.68 10.21
C GLU A 3 -1.84 -2.58 10.19
N ASN A 4 -2.45 -2.32 11.34
CA ASN A 4 -3.46 -1.26 11.46
C ASN A 4 -2.86 0.12 11.27
N LYS A 5 -1.64 0.30 11.72
CA LYS A 5 -0.92 1.57 11.58
C LYS A 5 -0.64 1.88 10.12
N ILE A 6 -0.20 0.89 9.35
CA ILE A 6 0.04 1.03 7.92
C ILE A 6 -1.27 1.41 7.22
N LYS A 7 -2.32 0.67 7.51
CA LYS A 7 -3.62 0.90 6.89
C LYS A 7 -4.15 2.30 7.17
N LYS A 8 -4.02 2.74 8.41
CA LYS A 8 -4.47 4.07 8.83
C LYS A 8 -3.72 5.16 8.08
N ILE A 9 -2.39 5.06 8.03
CA ILE A 9 -1.56 6.05 7.35
C ILE A 9 -1.91 6.12 5.87
N LEU A 10 -2.03 4.99 5.21
CA LEU A 10 -2.34 4.96 3.79
C LEU A 10 -3.73 5.54 3.50
N LYS A 11 -4.71 5.21 4.31
CA LYS A 11 -6.05 5.74 4.12
C LYS A 11 -6.13 7.24 4.37
N GLU A 12 -5.34 7.75 5.29
CA GLU A 12 -5.30 9.18 5.57
C GLU A 12 -4.57 9.97 4.50
N LYS A 13 -3.47 9.42 3.97
CA LYS A 13 -2.62 10.13 3.02
C LYS A 13 -3.01 9.93 1.57
N ILE A 14 -3.64 8.81 1.25
CA ILE A 14 -4.06 8.50 -0.11
C ILE A 14 -5.57 8.63 -0.19
N LYS A 15 -6.05 9.66 -0.85
CA LYS A 15 -7.48 9.89 -1.00
C LYS A 15 -8.11 8.85 -1.92
N ASP A 16 -9.39 8.58 -1.68
CA ASP A 16 -10.15 7.65 -2.52
C ASP A 16 -9.47 6.29 -2.59
N SER A 17 -9.02 5.79 -1.44
CA SER A 17 -8.25 4.55 -1.41
C SER A 17 -8.95 3.45 -0.64
N LYS A 18 -8.68 2.22 -1.09
CA LYS A 18 -9.02 1.01 -0.36
C LYS A 18 -7.74 0.23 -0.17
N VAL A 19 -7.52 -0.25 1.04
CA VAL A 19 -6.26 -0.89 1.41
C VAL A 19 -6.51 -2.28 1.96
N PHE A 20 -5.81 -3.26 1.41
CA PHE A 20 -5.81 -4.62 1.94
C PHE A 20 -4.40 -4.94 2.41
N ILE A 21 -4.27 -5.45 3.62
CA ILE A 21 -2.98 -5.80 4.19
C ILE A 21 -3.03 -7.22 4.73
N GLN A 22 -1.97 -7.98 4.44
CA GLN A 22 -1.81 -9.31 4.96
C GLN A 22 -0.42 -9.45 5.55
N ASP A 23 -0.34 -9.90 6.80
CA ASP A 23 0.94 -10.20 7.45
C ASP A 23 1.33 -11.62 7.07
N MET A 24 2.37 -11.74 6.24
CA MET A 24 2.76 -13.02 5.66
C MET A 24 3.45 -13.96 6.65
N THR A 25 4.03 -13.40 7.72
CA THR A 25 4.80 -14.19 8.67
C THR A 25 4.18 -14.25 10.05
N ARG A 26 3.12 -13.49 10.28
CA ARG A 26 2.44 -13.37 11.57
C ARG A 26 3.30 -12.81 12.69
N ASN A 27 4.42 -12.17 12.34
CA ASN A 27 5.29 -11.55 13.33
C ASN A 27 5.60 -10.09 13.01
N ASP A 28 4.70 -9.45 12.24
CA ASP A 28 4.78 -8.04 11.89
C ASP A 28 6.05 -7.65 11.12
N ASN A 29 6.62 -8.59 10.37
CA ASN A 29 7.85 -8.33 9.60
C ASN A 29 7.64 -8.23 8.09
N HIS A 30 6.80 -9.10 7.54
CA HIS A 30 6.60 -9.18 6.09
C HIS A 30 5.15 -8.95 5.75
N PHE A 31 4.88 -7.92 4.97
CA PHE A 31 3.51 -7.55 4.62
C PHE A 31 3.27 -7.59 3.13
N ASN A 32 2.07 -8.00 2.77
CA ASN A 32 1.57 -7.89 1.41
C ASN A 32 0.48 -6.82 1.43
N VAL A 33 0.68 -5.74 0.69
CA VAL A 33 -0.21 -4.59 0.70
C VAL A 33 -0.77 -4.35 -0.69
N ILE A 34 -2.09 -4.25 -0.78
CA ILE A 34 -2.77 -3.91 -2.03
C ILE A 34 -3.48 -2.59 -1.80
N ILE A 35 -3.20 -1.61 -2.64
CA ILE A 35 -3.83 -0.30 -2.55
C ILE A 35 -4.55 0.01 -3.85
N ILE A 36 -5.82 0.38 -3.73
CA ILE A 36 -6.65 0.78 -4.86
C ILE A 36 -6.95 2.26 -4.72
N SER A 37 -6.63 3.04 -5.75
CA SER A 37 -6.90 4.48 -5.73
C SER A 37 -6.85 5.05 -7.13
N SER A 38 -7.67 6.07 -7.36
CA SER A 38 -7.65 6.79 -8.62
C SER A 38 -6.39 7.63 -8.79
N ILE A 39 -5.65 7.87 -7.71
CA ILE A 39 -4.40 8.65 -7.77
C ILE A 39 -3.35 7.97 -8.64
N PHE A 40 -3.47 6.67 -8.84
CA PHE A 40 -2.50 5.92 -9.64
C PHE A 40 -2.70 6.05 -11.15
N GLU A 41 -3.80 6.64 -11.58
CA GLU A 41 -4.07 6.77 -13.01
C GLU A 41 -3.04 7.69 -13.67
N GLY A 42 -2.52 7.25 -14.79
CA GLY A 42 -1.51 8.00 -15.53
C GLY A 42 -0.10 7.88 -15.00
N LEU A 43 0.10 7.19 -13.88
CA LEU A 43 1.43 6.99 -13.31
C LEU A 43 2.01 5.65 -13.75
N SER A 44 3.32 5.62 -13.96
CA SER A 44 4.02 4.36 -14.20
C SER A 44 4.02 3.53 -12.92
N LEU A 45 4.29 2.23 -13.03
CA LEU A 45 4.36 1.36 -11.87
C LEU A 45 5.41 1.83 -10.88
N ILE A 46 6.56 2.26 -11.36
CA ILE A 46 7.62 2.79 -10.50
C ILE A 46 7.16 4.02 -9.75
N GLU A 47 6.47 4.94 -10.44
CA GLU A 47 5.95 6.16 -9.81
C GLU A 47 4.90 5.84 -8.75
N GLN A 48 4.03 4.88 -9.04
CA GLN A 48 3.02 4.45 -8.07
C GLN A 48 3.66 3.90 -6.81
N HIS A 49 4.65 3.03 -6.97
CA HIS A 49 5.34 2.43 -5.83
C HIS A 49 6.14 3.46 -5.03
N LYS A 50 6.81 4.38 -5.71
CA LYS A 50 7.54 5.46 -5.03
C LYS A 50 6.61 6.32 -4.19
N LEU A 51 5.44 6.61 -4.68
CA LEU A 51 4.46 7.39 -3.95
C LEU A 51 4.10 6.72 -2.63
N ILE A 52 3.86 5.42 -2.66
CA ILE A 52 3.50 4.68 -1.46
C ILE A 52 4.68 4.56 -0.49
N TYR A 53 5.88 4.29 -1.00
CA TYR A 53 7.05 4.23 -0.15
C TYR A 53 7.32 5.57 0.53
N ASN A 54 7.09 6.68 -0.18
CA ASN A 54 7.25 8.01 0.42
C ASN A 54 6.25 8.25 1.53
N VAL A 55 5.02 7.79 1.37
CA VAL A 55 3.97 7.92 2.39
C VAL A 55 4.33 7.12 3.64
N LEU A 56 4.85 5.90 3.45
CA LEU A 56 5.22 5.04 4.57
C LEU A 56 6.58 5.39 5.16
N ASN A 57 7.44 5.97 4.34
CA ASN A 57 8.73 6.55 4.75
C ASN A 57 9.47 5.73 5.82
N ASN A 58 9.55 6.26 7.05
CA ASN A 58 10.35 5.64 8.12
C ASN A 58 9.90 4.24 8.51
N MET A 59 8.64 3.91 8.30
CA MET A 59 8.13 2.60 8.69
C MET A 59 8.78 1.47 7.91
N VAL A 60 9.08 1.71 6.63
CA VAL A 60 9.67 0.67 5.77
C VAL A 60 11.04 0.25 6.25
N THR A 61 11.79 1.18 6.83
CA THR A 61 13.14 0.88 7.30
C THR A 61 13.22 0.44 8.75
N LYS A 62 12.27 0.91 9.58
CA LYS A 62 12.32 0.64 11.03
C LYS A 62 11.42 -0.50 11.46
N ASP A 63 10.20 -0.52 10.98
CA ASP A 63 9.16 -1.42 11.48
C ASP A 63 8.82 -2.56 10.54
N ILE A 64 9.20 -2.44 9.28
CA ILE A 64 8.82 -3.41 8.25
C ILE A 64 10.08 -3.92 7.56
N HIS A 65 10.34 -5.23 7.65
CA HIS A 65 11.51 -5.83 7.01
C HIS A 65 11.27 -6.06 5.52
N ALA A 66 10.07 -6.46 5.15
CA ALA A 66 9.76 -6.69 3.75
C ALA A 66 8.33 -6.25 3.46
N LEU A 67 8.17 -5.61 2.32
CA LEU A 67 6.88 -5.11 1.87
C LEU A 67 6.68 -5.49 0.41
N GLN A 68 5.64 -6.29 0.14
CA GLN A 68 5.21 -6.54 -1.22
C GLN A 68 4.05 -5.60 -1.50
N LEU A 69 4.17 -4.83 -2.56
CA LEU A 69 3.23 -3.77 -2.84
C LEU A 69 2.56 -3.98 -4.19
N LYS A 70 1.25 -3.90 -4.20
CA LYS A 70 0.47 -3.89 -5.44
C LYS A 70 -0.37 -2.63 -5.45
N THR A 71 -0.27 -1.85 -6.52
CA THR A 71 -1.04 -0.63 -6.70
C THR A 71 -1.98 -0.82 -7.89
N ILE A 72 -3.24 -0.44 -7.70
CA ILE A 72 -4.28 -0.67 -8.70
C ILE A 72 -5.17 0.57 -8.77
N THR A 73 -5.58 0.94 -10.00
CA THR A 73 -6.59 1.99 -10.15
C THR A 73 -7.97 1.38 -9.89
N TRP A 74 -8.95 2.22 -9.58
CA TRP A 74 -10.33 1.76 -9.44
C TRP A 74 -10.85 1.12 -10.73
N LYS A 75 -10.42 1.66 -11.86
CA LYS A 75 -10.78 1.13 -13.16
C LYS A 75 -10.33 -0.32 -13.32
N GLN A 76 -9.07 -0.58 -12.97
CA GLN A 76 -8.49 -1.93 -13.03
C GLN A 76 -9.18 -2.87 -12.04
N TRP A 77 -9.44 -2.39 -10.84
CA TRP A 77 -10.09 -3.17 -9.81
C TRP A 77 -11.49 -3.61 -10.23
N LYS A 78 -12.28 -2.69 -10.77
CA LYS A 78 -13.64 -3.00 -11.24
C LYS A 78 -13.62 -3.97 -12.40
N LYS A 79 -12.63 -3.88 -13.26
CA LYS A 79 -12.50 -4.76 -14.41
C LYS A 79 -12.19 -6.20 -13.99
N GLU A 80 -11.38 -6.37 -12.96
CA GLU A 80 -10.99 -7.69 -12.46
C GLU A 80 -12.03 -8.31 -11.53
N ASN A 81 -12.88 -7.50 -10.97
CA ASN A 81 -13.91 -7.93 -10.03
C ASN A 81 -15.30 -7.57 -10.53
#